data_bbf458f57fe3bd0b223a131e57abd8cb
#
_entry.id   bbf458f57fe3bd0b223a131e57abd8cb
#
_cell.length_a   1.000
_cell.length_b   1.000
_cell.length_c   1.000
_cell.angle_alpha   90.00
_cell.angle_beta   90.00
_cell.angle_gamma   90.00
#
_symmetry.space_group_name_H-M   'P 1'
#
loop_
_entity.id
_entity.type
_entity.pdbx_description
1 polymer ?
#
loop_
_entity_poly.entity_id
_entity_poly.type
_entity_poly.pdbx_seq_one_letter_code
_entity_poly.pdbx_strand_id
1 'polypeptide(L)'
;LRAIRFFASWVAATALLLLGGCVRYHAQPIDPAHTVQALTARGLDDPGLGTFVEANAEPRPEAWPPPAWDLRALTLAAFYFHPDLDVARARWSVAQAGRVTAGERPNPSVTAGPGYDTTTKTPSPWIPFVGFDIPIETAGKRGHRLARASHLSEAARLDVASAAWQVRSRVRASLVDLWAASEAKTLREEEQALHQDNVRLLKLQWEVGAISAFELTQARLAADASRLALREAERRSAEARVRLAEAVGVTADALDGVSLSFEGLDAVPPEAALAEARSQALLSRTDILSALSAYAATQEALQLEIAKQYPDIHLGPGYEYDQGDNKWTLGVGVTLPIFSRNRGPIAEAAARRAEAAASFHALQARVLSEIDQALAGYRGARELESDAEELLANLRKEETTAQAIFELGEISRSDLVAVRLQLSTSSLARLDAVAQARQAVGALEDALQSPLPASSDAWQSPPRAARARTSGEPR
;
A
#
# COMPACT_ATOMS: atom_id res chain seq x y z
N LEU A 1 59.38 -21.57 29.49
CA LEU A 1 58.67 -22.50 28.56
C LEU A 1 57.22 -22.80 28.98
N ARG A 2 56.90 -22.96 30.29
CA ARG A 2 55.51 -23.18 30.78
C ARG A 2 54.60 -21.93 30.60
N ALA A 3 55.11 -20.72 30.86
CA ALA A 3 54.38 -19.47 30.71
C ALA A 3 54.02 -19.18 29.22
N ILE A 4 54.90 -19.48 28.28
CA ILE A 4 54.68 -19.29 26.84
C ILE A 4 53.59 -20.23 26.34
N ARG A 5 53.54 -21.47 26.83
CA ARG A 5 52.47 -22.43 26.47
C ARG A 5 51.09 -22.01 27.03
N PHE A 6 51.05 -21.47 28.24
CA PHE A 6 49.79 -20.95 28.80
C PHE A 6 49.27 -19.75 28.01
N PHE A 7 50.14 -18.80 27.62
CA PHE A 7 49.78 -17.65 26.82
C PHE A 7 49.31 -18.03 25.43
N ALA A 8 49.98 -18.98 24.77
CA ALA A 8 49.57 -19.50 23.47
C ALA A 8 48.21 -20.21 23.51
N SER A 9 47.93 -20.94 24.60
CA SER A 9 46.62 -21.61 24.77
C SER A 9 45.47 -20.62 25.00
N TRP A 10 45.72 -19.53 25.74
CA TRP A 10 44.75 -18.46 25.97
C TRP A 10 44.45 -17.65 24.70
N VAL A 11 45.51 -17.35 23.92
CA VAL A 11 45.35 -16.67 22.61
C VAL A 11 44.59 -17.55 21.61
N ALA A 12 44.87 -18.87 21.59
CA ALA A 12 44.15 -19.79 20.73
C ALA A 12 42.69 -19.95 21.17
N ALA A 13 42.37 -20.00 22.46
CA ALA A 13 41.01 -20.09 22.96
C ALA A 13 40.23 -18.81 22.70
N THR A 14 40.83 -17.61 22.84
CA THR A 14 40.19 -16.33 22.49
C THR A 14 39.98 -16.18 20.98
N ALA A 15 40.92 -16.64 20.16
CA ALA A 15 40.79 -16.64 18.71
C ALA A 15 39.65 -17.59 18.22
N LEU A 16 39.51 -18.76 18.88
CA LEU A 16 38.40 -19.68 18.59
C LEU A 16 37.01 -19.07 18.98
N LEU A 17 36.92 -18.36 20.10
CA LEU A 17 35.69 -17.67 20.53
C LEU A 17 35.31 -16.52 19.58
N LEU A 18 36.27 -15.84 18.99
CA LEU A 18 36.03 -14.76 18.02
C LEU A 18 35.58 -15.28 16.65
N LEU A 19 35.94 -16.52 16.27
CA LEU A 19 35.54 -17.10 14.98
C LEU A 19 34.11 -17.67 14.97
N GLY A 20 33.53 -17.96 16.15
CA GLY A 20 32.18 -18.53 16.27
C GLY A 20 31.02 -17.55 16.04
N GLY A 21 31.26 -16.22 16.03
CA GLY A 21 30.24 -15.19 15.95
C GLY A 21 30.04 -14.54 14.57
N CYS A 22 30.80 -14.92 13.55
CA CYS A 22 30.72 -14.29 12.24
C CYS A 22 29.56 -14.85 11.42
N VAL A 23 28.59 -13.99 11.08
CA VAL A 23 27.54 -14.31 10.11
C VAL A 23 28.18 -14.54 8.74
N ARG A 24 27.85 -15.68 8.10
CA ARG A 24 28.30 -15.97 6.74
C ARG A 24 27.27 -15.52 5.72
N TYR A 25 27.75 -14.97 4.62
CA TYR A 25 26.89 -14.61 3.50
C TYR A 25 26.35 -15.88 2.83
N HIS A 26 25.02 -15.94 2.70
CA HIS A 26 24.32 -16.92 1.89
C HIS A 26 23.67 -16.20 0.71
N ALA A 27 24.05 -16.56 -0.51
CA ALA A 27 23.45 -16.01 -1.70
C ALA A 27 21.97 -16.43 -1.78
N GLN A 28 21.10 -15.47 -2.03
CA GLN A 28 19.67 -15.70 -2.31
C GLN A 28 19.35 -15.12 -3.70
N PRO A 29 19.69 -15.85 -4.77
CA PRO A 29 19.39 -15.38 -6.12
C PRO A 29 17.88 -15.36 -6.36
N ILE A 30 17.41 -14.35 -7.08
CA ILE A 30 16.04 -14.30 -7.57
C ILE A 30 15.99 -15.10 -8.87
N ASP A 31 15.14 -16.12 -8.93
CA ASP A 31 14.82 -16.85 -10.15
C ASP A 31 13.54 -16.29 -10.78
N PRO A 32 13.63 -15.56 -11.89
CA PRO A 32 12.45 -14.97 -12.54
C PRO A 32 11.45 -16.01 -13.02
N ALA A 33 11.91 -17.20 -13.47
CA ALA A 33 11.01 -18.25 -13.96
C ALA A 33 10.16 -18.82 -12.83
N HIS A 34 10.79 -19.13 -11.69
CA HIS A 34 10.09 -19.57 -10.49
C HIS A 34 9.13 -18.52 -9.96
N THR A 35 9.53 -17.24 -9.99
CA THR A 35 8.67 -16.14 -9.53
C THR A 35 7.42 -15.99 -10.40
N VAL A 36 7.56 -16.05 -11.73
CA VAL A 36 6.42 -16.03 -12.66
C VAL A 36 5.49 -17.22 -12.41
N GLN A 37 6.05 -18.43 -12.27
CA GLN A 37 5.25 -19.62 -11.98
C GLN A 37 4.47 -19.48 -10.67
N ALA A 38 5.10 -18.97 -9.62
CA ALA A 38 4.43 -18.71 -8.33
C ALA A 38 3.32 -17.67 -8.43
N LEU A 39 3.50 -16.63 -9.27
CA LEU A 39 2.48 -15.61 -9.51
C LEU A 39 1.29 -16.15 -10.31
N THR A 40 1.55 -16.96 -11.35
CA THR A 40 0.49 -17.54 -12.19
C THR A 40 -0.27 -18.68 -11.50
N ALA A 41 0.32 -19.32 -10.50
CA ALA A 41 -0.33 -20.37 -9.71
C ALA A 41 -1.26 -19.84 -8.60
N ARG A 42 -1.35 -18.52 -8.41
CA ARG A 42 -2.23 -17.93 -7.40
C ARG A 42 -3.69 -18.09 -7.78
N GLY A 43 -4.49 -18.69 -6.91
CA GLY A 43 -5.93 -18.86 -7.07
C GLY A 43 -6.68 -18.39 -5.83
N LEU A 44 -7.95 -18.05 -5.98
CA LEU A 44 -8.81 -17.66 -4.85
C LEU A 44 -9.21 -18.86 -3.98
N ASP A 45 -8.93 -20.07 -4.39
CA ASP A 45 -9.12 -21.33 -3.67
C ASP A 45 -7.88 -21.77 -2.87
N ASP A 46 -6.79 -20.96 -2.85
CA ASP A 46 -5.54 -21.27 -2.13
C ASP A 46 -5.81 -21.57 -0.65
N PRO A 47 -5.40 -22.75 -0.13
CA PRO A 47 -5.61 -23.12 1.28
C PRO A 47 -4.93 -22.15 2.27
N GLY A 48 -3.79 -21.54 1.88
CA GLY A 48 -3.11 -20.54 2.70
C GLY A 48 -3.91 -19.24 2.79
N LEU A 49 -4.58 -18.84 1.69
CA LEU A 49 -5.55 -17.74 1.72
C LEU A 49 -6.72 -18.09 2.63
N GLY A 50 -7.25 -19.32 2.59
CA GLY A 50 -8.31 -19.77 3.48
C GLY A 50 -7.95 -19.59 4.96
N THR A 51 -6.78 -20.08 5.37
CA THR A 51 -6.26 -19.90 6.73
C THR A 51 -6.09 -18.44 7.11
N PHE A 52 -5.63 -17.60 6.16
CA PHE A 52 -5.48 -16.16 6.38
C PHE A 52 -6.84 -15.47 6.57
N VAL A 53 -7.84 -15.81 5.76
CA VAL A 53 -9.19 -15.26 5.84
C VAL A 53 -9.87 -15.70 7.16
N GLU A 54 -9.79 -16.96 7.55
CA GLU A 54 -10.31 -17.45 8.83
C GLU A 54 -9.72 -16.72 10.05
N ALA A 55 -8.46 -16.34 9.97
CA ALA A 55 -7.77 -15.63 11.05
C ALA A 55 -8.10 -14.14 11.12
N ASN A 56 -8.56 -13.52 10.01
CA ASN A 56 -8.71 -12.06 9.89
C ASN A 56 -10.14 -11.61 9.53
N ALA A 57 -11.05 -12.52 9.17
CA ALA A 57 -12.43 -12.18 8.87
C ALA A 57 -13.30 -12.22 10.11
N GLU A 58 -14.11 -11.18 10.34
CA GLU A 58 -15.18 -11.13 11.36
C GLU A 58 -16.46 -10.57 10.72
N PRO A 59 -17.55 -11.37 10.59
CA PRO A 59 -17.67 -12.79 10.93
C PRO A 59 -16.82 -13.68 10.00
N ARG A 60 -16.49 -14.89 10.48
CA ARG A 60 -15.80 -15.89 9.66
C ARG A 60 -16.73 -16.43 8.58
N PRO A 61 -16.19 -16.71 7.38
CA PRO A 61 -16.98 -17.36 6.34
C PRO A 61 -17.42 -18.76 6.79
N GLU A 62 -18.66 -19.13 6.48
CA GLU A 62 -19.23 -20.45 6.83
C GLU A 62 -18.61 -21.58 6.01
N ALA A 63 -18.09 -21.29 4.81
CA ALA A 63 -17.46 -22.25 3.92
C ALA A 63 -16.25 -21.62 3.22
N TRP A 64 -15.30 -22.47 2.81
CA TRP A 64 -14.15 -22.07 2.00
C TRP A 64 -14.07 -22.90 0.70
N PRO A 65 -13.89 -22.28 -0.49
CA PRO A 65 -14.00 -20.84 -0.74
C PRO A 65 -15.45 -20.32 -0.49
N PRO A 66 -15.64 -19.02 -0.23
CA PRO A 66 -16.97 -18.46 -0.05
C PRO A 66 -17.80 -18.62 -1.34
N PRO A 67 -19.14 -18.79 -1.23
CA PRO A 67 -20.02 -18.99 -2.39
C PRO A 67 -20.05 -17.78 -3.32
N ALA A 68 -19.80 -16.59 -2.79
CA ALA A 68 -19.65 -15.35 -3.53
C ALA A 68 -18.55 -14.48 -2.90
N TRP A 69 -17.79 -13.80 -3.76
CA TRP A 69 -16.68 -12.92 -3.37
C TRP A 69 -17.18 -11.47 -3.37
N ASP A 70 -17.39 -10.93 -2.21
CA ASP A 70 -17.74 -9.53 -1.97
C ASP A 70 -16.48 -8.65 -1.83
N LEU A 71 -16.67 -7.33 -1.66
CA LEU A 71 -15.57 -6.37 -1.46
C LEU A 71 -14.65 -6.79 -0.29
N ARG A 72 -15.22 -7.33 0.78
CA ARG A 72 -14.46 -7.73 1.97
C ARG A 72 -13.58 -8.93 1.69
N ALA A 73 -14.14 -9.99 1.13
CA ALA A 73 -13.40 -11.21 0.78
C ALA A 73 -12.29 -10.92 -0.23
N LEU A 74 -12.58 -10.11 -1.27
CA LEU A 74 -11.58 -9.67 -2.24
C LEU A 74 -10.49 -8.79 -1.62
N THR A 75 -10.84 -7.91 -0.67
CA THR A 75 -9.86 -7.11 0.06
C THR A 75 -8.93 -7.98 0.89
N LEU A 76 -9.44 -9.01 1.57
CA LEU A 76 -8.62 -9.94 2.33
C LEU A 76 -7.71 -10.77 1.40
N ALA A 77 -8.22 -11.21 0.25
CA ALA A 77 -7.41 -11.86 -0.77
C ALA A 77 -6.28 -10.94 -1.27
N ALA A 78 -6.58 -9.66 -1.51
CA ALA A 78 -5.59 -8.67 -1.90
C ALA A 78 -4.55 -8.44 -0.79
N PHE A 79 -4.92 -8.42 0.48
CA PHE A 79 -3.97 -8.32 1.58
C PHE A 79 -3.04 -9.52 1.69
N TYR A 80 -3.46 -10.67 1.19
CA TYR A 80 -2.66 -11.88 1.14
C TYR A 80 -1.73 -11.92 -0.08
N PHE A 81 -2.21 -11.50 -1.26
CA PHE A 81 -1.50 -11.65 -2.53
C PHE A 81 -0.81 -10.40 -3.06
N HIS A 82 -1.26 -9.19 -2.67
CA HIS A 82 -0.82 -7.97 -3.35
C HIS A 82 0.64 -7.62 -3.06
N PRO A 83 1.51 -7.49 -4.07
CA PRO A 83 2.95 -7.31 -3.89
C PRO A 83 3.34 -5.99 -3.22
N ASP A 84 2.54 -4.93 -3.34
CA ASP A 84 2.82 -3.64 -2.68
C ASP A 84 2.86 -3.77 -1.16
N LEU A 85 2.07 -4.69 -0.59
CA LEU A 85 2.09 -4.96 0.84
C LEU A 85 3.37 -5.67 1.27
N ASP A 86 3.88 -6.58 0.43
CA ASP A 86 5.14 -7.25 0.71
C ASP A 86 6.30 -6.26 0.66
N VAL A 87 6.28 -5.31 -0.31
CA VAL A 87 7.25 -4.21 -0.37
C VAL A 87 7.17 -3.31 0.87
N ALA A 88 5.95 -2.92 1.29
CA ALA A 88 5.77 -2.09 2.48
C ALA A 88 6.25 -2.81 3.76
N ARG A 89 5.93 -4.09 3.92
CA ARG A 89 6.40 -4.93 5.03
C ARG A 89 7.93 -5.09 5.03
N ALA A 90 8.54 -5.26 3.86
CA ALA A 90 10.00 -5.34 3.73
C ALA A 90 10.67 -4.01 4.12
N ARG A 91 10.11 -2.86 3.71
CA ARG A 91 10.60 -1.54 4.15
C ARG A 91 10.50 -1.36 5.66
N TRP A 92 9.40 -1.79 6.26
CA TRP A 92 9.28 -1.78 7.72
C TRP A 92 10.31 -2.69 8.39
N SER A 93 10.57 -3.89 7.85
CA SER A 93 11.61 -4.78 8.36
C SER A 93 13.01 -4.15 8.30
N VAL A 94 13.33 -3.42 7.22
CA VAL A 94 14.57 -2.62 7.12
C VAL A 94 14.63 -1.56 8.21
N ALA A 95 13.54 -0.83 8.46
CA ALA A 95 13.49 0.18 9.51
C ALA A 95 13.63 -0.43 10.92
N GLN A 96 13.05 -1.62 11.15
CA GLN A 96 13.25 -2.38 12.39
C GLN A 96 14.70 -2.80 12.59
N ALA A 97 15.36 -3.33 11.54
CA ALA A 97 16.78 -3.67 11.58
C ALA A 97 17.64 -2.42 11.84
N GLY A 98 17.26 -1.26 11.31
CA GLY A 98 17.90 0.03 11.60
C GLY A 98 17.90 0.40 13.08
N ARG A 99 16.93 -0.05 13.88
CA ARG A 99 16.93 0.13 15.34
C ARG A 99 18.03 -0.69 16.02
N VAL A 100 18.32 -1.89 15.51
CA VAL A 100 19.42 -2.71 16.02
C VAL A 100 20.73 -1.98 15.80
N THR A 101 21.00 -1.55 14.56
CA THR A 101 22.20 -0.77 14.20
C THR A 101 22.33 0.52 15.03
N ALA A 102 21.23 1.26 15.21
CA ALA A 102 21.23 2.49 16.01
C ALA A 102 21.56 2.22 17.50
N GLY A 103 21.23 1.02 17.98
CA GLY A 103 21.50 0.57 19.35
C GLY A 103 22.90 0.04 19.58
N GLU A 104 23.68 -0.20 18.55
CA GLU A 104 25.04 -0.71 18.69
C GLU A 104 25.95 0.28 19.41
N ARG A 105 26.90 -0.27 20.19
CA ARG A 105 27.97 0.49 20.80
C ARG A 105 29.21 0.42 19.91
N PRO A 106 30.03 1.47 19.85
CA PRO A 106 31.28 1.40 19.11
C PRO A 106 32.18 0.31 19.71
N ASN A 107 32.81 -0.47 18.83
CA ASN A 107 33.71 -1.55 19.25
C ASN A 107 35.02 -1.00 19.79
N PRO A 108 35.61 -1.64 20.84
CA PRO A 108 36.95 -1.34 21.24
C PRO A 108 37.94 -1.76 20.14
N SER A 109 39.00 -0.99 20.00
CA SER A 109 40.14 -1.36 19.15
C SER A 109 41.32 -1.82 19.94
N VAL A 110 42.14 -2.70 19.36
CA VAL A 110 43.40 -3.20 19.92
C VAL A 110 44.52 -2.81 18.98
N THR A 111 45.53 -2.18 19.53
CA THR A 111 46.78 -1.88 18.81
C THR A 111 47.92 -2.64 19.47
N ALA A 112 48.65 -3.41 18.71
CA ALA A 112 49.83 -4.14 19.19
C ALA A 112 50.94 -4.01 18.15
N GLY A 113 52.13 -3.92 18.64
CA GLY A 113 53.31 -3.83 17.77
C GLY A 113 54.64 -3.95 18.54
N PRO A 114 55.74 -4.26 17.87
CA PRO A 114 57.08 -4.13 18.44
C PRO A 114 57.58 -2.70 18.27
N GLY A 115 58.00 -2.08 19.34
CA GLY A 115 58.94 -0.98 19.29
C GLY A 115 60.38 -1.50 19.18
N TYR A 116 61.24 -0.75 18.56
CA TYR A 116 62.66 -1.07 18.47
C TYR A 116 63.51 0.14 18.86
N ASP A 117 64.28 -0.01 19.92
CA ASP A 117 65.20 1.04 20.37
C ASP A 117 66.52 0.93 19.59
N THR A 118 66.88 2.00 18.92
CA THR A 118 68.17 2.10 18.17
C THR A 118 69.36 2.56 19.03
N THR A 119 69.15 2.80 20.31
CA THR A 119 70.16 3.26 21.23
C THR A 119 71.07 2.09 21.64
N THR A 120 72.35 2.19 21.42
CA THR A 120 73.30 1.09 21.49
C THR A 120 73.66 0.58 22.89
N LYS A 121 73.02 1.01 23.98
CA LYS A 121 73.32 0.68 25.36
C LYS A 121 72.21 0.01 26.15
N THR A 122 71.22 -0.55 25.49
CA THR A 122 70.06 -1.17 26.15
C THR A 122 70.20 -2.69 26.22
N PRO A 123 69.74 -3.35 27.31
CA PRO A 123 69.82 -4.82 27.45
C PRO A 123 69.00 -5.58 26.39
N SER A 124 67.89 -4.97 25.85
CA SER A 124 67.10 -5.46 24.77
C SER A 124 66.57 -4.30 23.92
N PRO A 125 66.76 -4.32 22.59
CA PRO A 125 66.24 -3.25 21.74
C PRO A 125 64.73 -3.41 21.46
N TRP A 126 64.12 -4.49 21.85
CA TRP A 126 62.71 -4.77 21.57
C TRP A 126 61.82 -4.28 22.70
N ILE A 127 60.80 -3.48 22.33
CA ILE A 127 59.80 -2.89 23.21
C ILE A 127 58.42 -3.30 22.71
N PRO A 128 57.97 -4.54 22.96
CA PRO A 128 56.62 -4.95 22.56
C PRO A 128 55.58 -4.21 23.39
N PHE A 129 54.54 -3.75 22.72
CA PHE A 129 53.42 -3.07 23.36
C PHE A 129 52.06 -3.63 22.87
N VAL A 130 51.08 -3.51 23.76
CA VAL A 130 49.66 -3.75 23.48
C VAL A 130 48.85 -2.63 24.13
N GLY A 131 47.99 -1.99 23.34
CA GLY A 131 47.10 -0.94 23.82
C GLY A 131 45.65 -1.23 23.38
N PHE A 132 44.73 -0.79 24.18
CA PHE A 132 43.29 -0.81 23.88
C PHE A 132 42.80 0.62 23.74
N ASP A 133 41.79 0.83 22.85
CA ASP A 133 40.99 2.04 22.83
C ASP A 133 39.54 1.66 22.97
N ILE A 134 38.92 2.06 24.09
CA ILE A 134 37.56 1.75 24.45
C ILE A 134 36.76 3.05 24.40
N PRO A 135 36.01 3.30 23.31
CA PRO A 135 35.19 4.49 23.17
C PRO A 135 33.94 4.40 24.07
N ILE A 136 33.72 5.42 24.86
CA ILE A 136 32.52 5.60 25.70
C ILE A 136 31.74 6.79 25.18
N GLU A 137 30.61 6.52 24.59
CA GLU A 137 29.69 7.57 24.09
C GLU A 137 29.10 8.35 25.26
N THR A 138 29.16 9.66 25.17
CA THR A 138 28.66 10.60 26.19
C THR A 138 27.39 11.29 25.73
N ALA A 139 26.77 12.11 26.59
CA ALA A 139 25.65 13.01 26.30
C ALA A 139 24.41 12.32 25.69
N GLY A 140 24.23 11.02 25.91
CA GLY A 140 23.03 10.31 25.44
C GLY A 140 22.94 10.06 23.93
N LYS A 141 24.04 10.23 23.17
CA LYS A 141 24.09 10.06 21.69
C LYS A 141 23.44 8.77 21.21
N ARG A 142 23.73 7.64 21.86
CA ARG A 142 23.10 6.35 21.56
C ARG A 142 21.60 6.38 21.78
N GLY A 143 21.12 7.05 22.85
CA GLY A 143 19.70 7.23 23.13
C GLY A 143 18.98 7.95 22.00
N HIS A 144 19.53 9.07 21.52
CA HIS A 144 18.96 9.84 20.41
C HIS A 144 19.00 9.07 19.08
N ARG A 145 20.07 8.29 18.80
CA ARG A 145 20.10 7.41 17.63
C ARG A 145 18.99 6.36 17.69
N LEU A 146 18.81 5.71 18.83
CA LEU A 146 17.78 4.69 19.03
C LEU A 146 16.36 5.28 18.95
N ALA A 147 16.13 6.44 19.57
CA ALA A 147 14.84 7.15 19.50
C ALA A 147 14.50 7.54 18.06
N ARG A 148 15.46 8.13 17.33
CA ARG A 148 15.30 8.44 15.90
C ARG A 148 14.92 7.21 15.09
N ALA A 149 15.66 6.11 15.24
CA ALA A 149 15.39 4.87 14.52
C ALA A 149 14.03 4.26 14.91
N SER A 150 13.60 4.42 16.17
CA SER A 150 12.28 3.98 16.63
C SER A 150 11.16 4.77 15.97
N HIS A 151 11.28 6.09 15.85
CA HIS A 151 10.31 6.93 15.15
C HIS A 151 10.25 6.61 13.64
N LEU A 152 11.39 6.36 12.99
CA LEU A 152 11.43 5.92 11.59
C LEU A 152 10.80 4.54 11.40
N SER A 153 10.98 3.62 12.33
CA SER A 153 10.33 2.30 12.30
C SER A 153 8.81 2.43 12.51
N GLU A 154 8.35 3.35 13.35
CA GLU A 154 6.93 3.62 13.53
C GLU A 154 6.32 4.27 12.29
N ALA A 155 6.99 5.23 11.66
CA ALA A 155 6.57 5.80 10.39
C ALA A 155 6.41 4.70 9.33
N ALA A 156 7.42 3.83 9.15
CA ALA A 156 7.35 2.72 8.22
C ALA A 156 6.24 1.70 8.53
N ARG A 157 5.90 1.49 9.83
CA ARG A 157 4.76 0.67 10.23
C ARG A 157 3.43 1.29 9.79
N LEU A 158 3.29 2.59 9.94
CA LEU A 158 2.11 3.33 9.50
C LEU A 158 2.00 3.37 7.97
N ASP A 159 3.13 3.40 7.26
CA ASP A 159 3.16 3.27 5.80
C ASP A 159 2.64 1.90 5.32
N VAL A 160 2.82 0.82 6.09
CA VAL A 160 2.17 -0.48 5.80
C VAL A 160 0.65 -0.35 5.87
N ALA A 161 0.11 0.36 6.86
CA ALA A 161 -1.33 0.59 6.97
C ALA A 161 -1.86 1.47 5.81
N SER A 162 -1.09 2.50 5.41
CA SER A 162 -1.41 3.31 4.22
C SER A 162 -1.42 2.47 2.95
N ALA A 163 -0.45 1.57 2.76
CA ALA A 163 -0.42 0.67 1.62
C ALA A 163 -1.61 -0.30 1.61
N ALA A 164 -2.00 -0.84 2.77
CA ALA A 164 -3.19 -1.67 2.90
C ALA A 164 -4.46 -0.91 2.52
N TRP A 165 -4.58 0.35 2.95
CA TRP A 165 -5.69 1.21 2.54
C TRP A 165 -5.74 1.40 1.03
N GLN A 166 -4.61 1.74 0.39
CA GLN A 166 -4.53 1.91 -1.06
C GLN A 166 -4.89 0.64 -1.84
N VAL A 167 -4.51 -0.54 -1.33
CA VAL A 167 -4.89 -1.83 -1.92
C VAL A 167 -6.41 -2.02 -1.83
N ARG A 168 -7.02 -1.79 -0.66
CA ARG A 168 -8.49 -1.84 -0.49
C ARG A 168 -9.20 -0.88 -1.46
N SER A 169 -8.73 0.34 -1.57
CA SER A 169 -9.28 1.37 -2.46
C SER A 169 -9.27 0.90 -3.93
N ARG A 170 -8.15 0.36 -4.40
CA ARG A 170 -8.03 -0.19 -5.76
C ARG A 170 -8.98 -1.36 -6.00
N VAL A 171 -9.10 -2.28 -5.05
CA VAL A 171 -10.05 -3.40 -5.14
C VAL A 171 -11.48 -2.88 -5.25
N ARG A 172 -11.87 -1.92 -4.40
CA ARG A 172 -13.20 -1.31 -4.42
C ARG A 172 -13.49 -0.62 -5.75
N ALA A 173 -12.59 0.24 -6.21
CA ALA A 173 -12.75 0.95 -7.47
C ALA A 173 -12.88 -0.02 -8.66
N SER A 174 -12.00 -1.02 -8.74
CA SER A 174 -12.04 -2.03 -9.80
C SER A 174 -13.29 -2.91 -9.75
N LEU A 175 -13.82 -3.18 -8.55
CA LEU A 175 -15.07 -3.94 -8.39
C LEU A 175 -16.28 -3.13 -8.88
N VAL A 176 -16.34 -1.82 -8.59
CA VAL A 176 -17.37 -0.91 -9.11
C VAL A 176 -17.26 -0.80 -10.63
N ASP A 177 -16.05 -0.66 -11.17
CA ASP A 177 -15.82 -0.60 -12.62
C ASP A 177 -16.27 -1.88 -13.33
N LEU A 178 -16.00 -3.05 -12.76
CA LEU A 178 -16.41 -4.33 -13.32
C LEU A 178 -17.93 -4.47 -13.27
N TRP A 179 -18.57 -4.10 -12.18
CA TRP A 179 -20.02 -4.07 -12.07
C TRP A 179 -20.63 -3.20 -13.18
N ALA A 180 -20.18 -1.93 -13.27
CA ALA A 180 -20.71 -0.98 -14.26
C ALA A 180 -20.48 -1.46 -15.70
N ALA A 181 -19.31 -2.01 -16.01
CA ALA A 181 -19.00 -2.53 -17.34
C ALA A 181 -19.83 -3.77 -17.69
N SER A 182 -20.14 -4.64 -16.72
CA SER A 182 -20.96 -5.82 -16.91
C SER A 182 -22.42 -5.45 -17.16
N GLU A 183 -22.98 -4.53 -16.37
CA GLU A 183 -24.34 -4.01 -16.56
C GLU A 183 -24.48 -3.26 -17.90
N ALA A 184 -23.47 -2.43 -18.25
CA ALA A 184 -23.46 -1.72 -19.53
C ALA A 184 -23.46 -2.70 -20.72
N LYS A 185 -22.72 -3.81 -20.62
CA LYS A 185 -22.73 -4.87 -21.64
C LYS A 185 -24.12 -5.44 -21.79
N THR A 186 -24.82 -5.80 -20.72
CA THR A 186 -26.20 -6.33 -20.75
C THR A 186 -27.15 -5.35 -21.38
N LEU A 187 -27.11 -4.06 -20.99
CA LEU A 187 -27.96 -3.02 -21.60
C LEU A 187 -27.68 -2.82 -23.11
N ARG A 188 -26.42 -2.93 -23.54
CA ARG A 188 -26.04 -2.85 -24.95
C ARG A 188 -26.49 -4.08 -25.76
N GLU A 189 -26.54 -5.27 -25.16
CA GLU A 189 -27.10 -6.47 -25.77
C GLU A 189 -28.59 -6.29 -26.02
N GLU A 190 -29.34 -5.75 -25.04
CA GLU A 190 -30.77 -5.42 -25.17
C GLU A 190 -31.01 -4.35 -26.25
N GLU A 191 -30.23 -3.27 -26.25
CA GLU A 191 -30.29 -2.21 -27.24
C GLU A 191 -30.06 -2.74 -28.67
N GLN A 192 -29.06 -3.61 -28.85
CA GLN A 192 -28.78 -4.23 -30.14
C GLN A 192 -29.94 -5.11 -30.60
N ALA A 193 -30.55 -5.88 -29.71
CA ALA A 193 -31.71 -6.70 -30.04
C ALA A 193 -32.88 -5.82 -30.52
N LEU A 194 -33.14 -4.67 -29.88
CA LEU A 194 -34.16 -3.71 -30.29
C LEU A 194 -33.87 -3.14 -31.68
N HIS A 195 -32.64 -2.77 -31.99
CA HIS A 195 -32.23 -2.28 -33.31
C HIS A 195 -32.38 -3.34 -34.39
N GLN A 196 -32.04 -4.60 -34.10
CA GLN A 196 -32.23 -5.71 -35.04
C GLN A 196 -33.72 -5.98 -35.33
N ASP A 197 -34.55 -5.92 -34.29
CA ASP A 197 -36.01 -6.06 -34.44
C ASP A 197 -36.59 -4.94 -35.32
N ASN A 198 -36.12 -3.69 -35.08
CA ASN A 198 -36.53 -2.54 -35.89
C ASN A 198 -36.17 -2.72 -37.39
N VAL A 199 -34.92 -3.14 -37.66
CA VAL A 199 -34.48 -3.42 -39.04
C VAL A 199 -35.36 -4.50 -39.69
N ARG A 200 -35.70 -5.56 -38.96
CA ARG A 200 -36.54 -6.64 -39.43
C ARG A 200 -37.94 -6.14 -39.81
N LEU A 201 -38.53 -5.30 -38.95
CA LEU A 201 -39.85 -4.71 -39.18
C LEU A 201 -39.88 -3.76 -40.39
N LEU A 202 -38.89 -2.84 -40.44
CA LEU A 202 -38.77 -1.88 -41.53
C LEU A 202 -38.49 -2.59 -42.87
N LYS A 203 -37.78 -3.71 -42.86
CA LYS A 203 -37.58 -4.54 -44.07
C LYS A 203 -38.89 -5.08 -44.60
N LEU A 204 -39.79 -5.60 -43.76
CA LEU A 204 -41.10 -6.07 -44.16
C LEU A 204 -41.96 -4.92 -44.72
N GLN A 205 -41.92 -3.74 -44.12
CA GLN A 205 -42.63 -2.55 -44.61
C GLN A 205 -42.10 -2.07 -45.98
N TRP A 206 -40.77 -2.13 -46.17
CA TRP A 206 -40.14 -1.79 -47.45
C TRP A 206 -40.55 -2.77 -48.56
N GLU A 207 -40.58 -4.08 -48.27
CA GLU A 207 -41.00 -5.13 -49.24
C GLU A 207 -42.39 -4.94 -49.75
N VAL A 208 -43.32 -4.33 -49.00
CA VAL A 208 -44.69 -3.98 -49.43
C VAL A 208 -44.81 -2.53 -49.90
N GLY A 209 -43.67 -1.81 -49.98
CA GLY A 209 -43.66 -0.42 -50.48
C GLY A 209 -44.20 0.62 -49.51
N ALA A 210 -44.33 0.29 -48.23
CA ALA A 210 -44.86 1.18 -47.18
C ALA A 210 -43.85 2.23 -46.68
N ILE A 211 -42.56 1.96 -46.87
CA ILE A 211 -41.45 2.87 -46.47
C ILE A 211 -40.42 3.01 -47.60
N SER A 212 -39.57 4.04 -47.50
CA SER A 212 -38.49 4.28 -48.45
C SER A 212 -37.25 3.40 -48.17
N ALA A 213 -36.46 3.14 -49.21
CA ALA A 213 -35.14 2.48 -49.04
C ALA A 213 -34.20 3.28 -48.14
N PHE A 214 -34.36 4.62 -48.07
CA PHE A 214 -33.60 5.49 -47.21
C PHE A 214 -33.86 5.19 -45.72
N GLU A 215 -35.11 5.05 -45.30
CA GLU A 215 -35.51 4.72 -43.91
C GLU A 215 -34.94 3.36 -43.47
N LEU A 216 -35.04 2.33 -44.33
CA LEU A 216 -34.45 1.03 -44.08
C LEU A 216 -32.91 1.12 -43.94
N THR A 217 -32.27 1.95 -44.77
CA THR A 217 -30.81 2.14 -44.73
C THR A 217 -30.40 2.84 -43.42
N GLN A 218 -31.13 3.85 -42.94
CA GLN A 218 -30.90 4.51 -41.66
C GLN A 218 -31.00 3.53 -40.48
N ALA A 219 -32.03 2.68 -40.48
CA ALA A 219 -32.18 1.66 -39.44
C ALA A 219 -31.05 0.63 -39.43
N ARG A 220 -30.54 0.23 -40.61
CA ARG A 220 -29.38 -0.64 -40.72
C ARG A 220 -28.12 0.01 -40.19
N LEU A 221 -27.85 1.29 -40.51
CA LEU A 221 -26.72 2.04 -39.96
C LEU A 221 -26.81 2.16 -38.45
N ALA A 222 -27.99 2.40 -37.87
CA ALA A 222 -28.19 2.42 -36.42
C ALA A 222 -27.90 1.05 -35.77
N ALA A 223 -28.38 -0.05 -36.40
CA ALA A 223 -28.07 -1.41 -35.92
C ALA A 223 -26.56 -1.75 -36.00
N ASP A 224 -25.86 -1.30 -37.04
CA ASP A 224 -24.41 -1.47 -37.17
C ASP A 224 -23.66 -0.65 -36.10
N ALA A 225 -24.11 0.58 -35.81
CA ALA A 225 -23.55 1.41 -34.76
C ALA A 225 -23.77 0.77 -33.37
N SER A 226 -24.97 0.22 -33.09
CA SER A 226 -25.24 -0.47 -31.82
C SER A 226 -24.37 -1.72 -31.64
N ARG A 227 -24.13 -2.47 -32.75
CA ARG A 227 -23.22 -3.61 -32.73
C ARG A 227 -21.79 -3.20 -32.36
N LEU A 228 -21.27 -2.08 -32.87
CA LEU A 228 -19.96 -1.55 -32.49
C LEU A 228 -19.93 -1.13 -31.02
N ALA A 229 -21.00 -0.49 -30.52
CA ALA A 229 -21.13 -0.11 -29.12
C ALA A 229 -21.14 -1.33 -28.18
N LEU A 230 -21.80 -2.43 -28.59
CA LEU A 230 -21.74 -3.69 -27.83
C LEU A 230 -20.34 -4.27 -27.80
N ARG A 231 -19.60 -4.31 -28.92
CA ARG A 231 -18.23 -4.79 -28.96
C ARG A 231 -17.30 -3.99 -28.03
N GLU A 232 -17.51 -2.67 -27.97
CA GLU A 232 -16.79 -1.81 -27.04
C GLU A 232 -17.15 -2.10 -25.58
N ALA A 233 -18.42 -2.38 -25.27
CA ALA A 233 -18.84 -2.77 -23.91
C ALA A 233 -18.25 -4.15 -23.50
N GLU A 234 -18.23 -5.12 -24.42
CA GLU A 234 -17.57 -6.42 -24.21
C GLU A 234 -16.08 -6.25 -23.87
N ARG A 235 -15.37 -5.41 -24.64
CA ARG A 235 -13.96 -5.10 -24.41
C ARG A 235 -13.75 -4.46 -23.04
N ARG A 236 -14.57 -3.46 -22.68
CA ARG A 236 -14.49 -2.78 -21.37
C ARG A 236 -14.75 -3.72 -20.21
N SER A 237 -15.72 -4.63 -20.32
CA SER A 237 -16.01 -5.64 -19.32
C SER A 237 -14.83 -6.60 -19.12
N ALA A 238 -14.21 -7.05 -20.21
CA ALA A 238 -13.01 -7.89 -20.13
C ALA A 238 -11.84 -7.16 -19.49
N GLU A 239 -11.57 -5.91 -19.87
CA GLU A 239 -10.51 -5.09 -19.25
C GLU A 239 -10.76 -4.80 -17.77
N ALA A 240 -12.01 -4.53 -17.38
CA ALA A 240 -12.35 -4.30 -15.98
C ALA A 240 -12.10 -5.56 -15.13
N ARG A 241 -12.35 -6.76 -15.69
CA ARG A 241 -12.02 -8.03 -15.03
C ARG A 241 -10.51 -8.19 -14.82
N VAL A 242 -9.69 -7.84 -15.81
CA VAL A 242 -8.22 -7.86 -15.68
C VAL A 242 -7.76 -6.85 -14.59
N ARG A 243 -8.34 -5.63 -14.58
CA ARG A 243 -8.00 -4.64 -13.54
C ARG A 243 -8.38 -5.09 -12.13
N LEU A 244 -9.51 -5.80 -11.97
CA LEU A 244 -9.87 -6.39 -10.67
C LEU A 244 -8.87 -7.47 -10.25
N ALA A 245 -8.47 -8.35 -11.17
CA ALA A 245 -7.46 -9.36 -10.89
C ALA A 245 -6.12 -8.74 -10.46
N GLU A 246 -5.66 -7.69 -11.16
CA GLU A 246 -4.48 -6.91 -10.79
C GLU A 246 -4.61 -6.30 -9.39
N ALA A 247 -5.76 -5.68 -9.08
CA ALA A 247 -6.02 -5.07 -7.77
C ALA A 247 -6.01 -6.08 -6.63
N VAL A 248 -6.43 -7.32 -6.88
CA VAL A 248 -6.34 -8.44 -5.93
C VAL A 248 -4.92 -9.03 -5.87
N GLY A 249 -4.13 -8.90 -6.92
CA GLY A 249 -2.77 -9.46 -7.03
C GLY A 249 -2.73 -10.89 -7.54
N VAL A 250 -3.70 -11.26 -8.40
CA VAL A 250 -3.83 -12.56 -9.07
C VAL A 250 -3.88 -12.36 -10.58
N THR A 251 -3.82 -13.46 -11.35
CA THR A 251 -4.05 -13.42 -12.80
C THR A 251 -5.55 -13.35 -13.13
N ALA A 252 -5.90 -12.89 -14.33
CA ALA A 252 -7.30 -12.81 -14.76
C ALA A 252 -7.99 -14.19 -14.74
N ASP A 253 -7.28 -15.24 -15.09
CA ASP A 253 -7.76 -16.63 -15.08
C ASP A 253 -8.18 -17.10 -13.67
N ALA A 254 -7.56 -16.57 -12.62
CA ALA A 254 -7.93 -16.88 -11.24
C ALA A 254 -9.33 -16.38 -10.84
N LEU A 255 -9.92 -15.47 -11.63
CA LEU A 255 -11.29 -15.02 -11.44
C LEU A 255 -12.30 -15.83 -12.29
N ASP A 256 -11.86 -16.77 -13.15
CA ASP A 256 -12.76 -17.53 -14.00
C ASP A 256 -13.61 -18.50 -13.19
N GLY A 257 -14.93 -18.45 -13.42
CA GLY A 257 -15.89 -19.23 -12.66
C GLY A 257 -16.17 -18.72 -11.22
N VAL A 258 -15.53 -17.63 -10.81
CA VAL A 258 -15.76 -17.02 -9.51
C VAL A 258 -17.04 -16.19 -9.53
N SER A 259 -17.96 -16.47 -8.60
CA SER A 259 -19.14 -15.63 -8.37
C SER A 259 -18.74 -14.39 -7.59
N LEU A 260 -19.01 -13.21 -8.15
CA LEU A 260 -18.76 -11.92 -7.51
C LEU A 260 -20.05 -11.35 -6.93
N SER A 261 -20.01 -10.82 -5.72
CA SER A 261 -21.09 -10.06 -5.10
C SER A 261 -20.75 -8.56 -5.15
N PHE A 262 -21.72 -7.78 -5.58
CA PHE A 262 -21.64 -6.32 -5.64
C PHE A 262 -22.46 -5.67 -4.52
N GLU A 263 -22.93 -6.47 -3.56
CA GLU A 263 -23.65 -5.99 -2.38
C GLU A 263 -22.76 -5.11 -1.50
N GLY A 264 -23.38 -4.11 -0.86
CA GLY A 264 -22.66 -3.19 0.04
C GLY A 264 -21.91 -2.05 -0.67
N LEU A 265 -21.92 -1.99 -2.02
CA LEU A 265 -21.37 -0.86 -2.77
C LEU A 265 -22.29 0.36 -2.78
N ASP A 266 -23.57 0.19 -2.45
CA ASP A 266 -24.63 1.23 -2.47
C ASP A 266 -24.76 2.01 -1.14
N ALA A 267 -23.83 1.83 -0.22
CA ALA A 267 -23.88 2.43 1.09
C ALA A 267 -23.91 3.96 1.03
N VAL A 268 -24.99 4.56 1.53
CA VAL A 268 -25.17 6.02 1.63
C VAL A 268 -24.88 6.45 3.06
N PRO A 269 -23.74 7.11 3.31
CA PRO A 269 -23.43 7.57 4.66
C PRO A 269 -24.35 8.75 5.06
N PRO A 270 -24.85 8.78 6.30
CA PRO A 270 -25.60 9.90 6.80
C PRO A 270 -24.71 11.15 6.94
N GLU A 271 -25.25 12.34 6.64
CA GLU A 271 -24.46 13.57 6.60
C GLU A 271 -23.81 13.93 7.96
N ALA A 272 -24.47 13.58 9.07
CA ALA A 272 -23.89 13.73 10.41
C ALA A 272 -22.61 12.90 10.63
N ALA A 273 -22.56 11.69 10.09
CA ALA A 273 -21.38 10.84 10.17
C ALA A 273 -20.20 11.40 9.34
N LEU A 274 -20.49 12.11 8.25
CA LEU A 274 -19.47 12.76 7.42
C LEU A 274 -18.77 13.92 8.13
N ALA A 275 -19.52 14.73 8.89
CA ALA A 275 -18.95 15.84 9.66
C ALA A 275 -18.01 15.34 10.78
N GLU A 276 -18.38 14.26 11.46
CA GLU A 276 -17.54 13.63 12.47
C GLU A 276 -16.31 12.97 11.85
N ALA A 277 -16.48 12.19 10.78
CA ALA A 277 -15.38 11.54 10.06
C ALA A 277 -14.35 12.55 9.53
N ARG A 278 -14.80 13.73 9.04
CA ARG A 278 -13.91 14.82 8.62
C ARG A 278 -13.02 15.33 9.76
N SER A 279 -13.57 15.51 10.94
CA SER A 279 -12.79 16.00 12.10
C SER A 279 -11.80 14.94 12.61
N GLN A 280 -12.18 13.68 12.54
CA GLN A 280 -11.34 12.54 12.96
C GLN A 280 -10.22 12.26 11.96
N ALA A 281 -10.47 12.38 10.65
CA ALA A 281 -9.51 12.07 9.60
C ALA A 281 -8.17 12.80 9.78
N LEU A 282 -8.21 14.10 10.15
CA LEU A 282 -7.01 14.91 10.39
C LEU A 282 -6.15 14.43 11.56
N LEU A 283 -6.69 13.58 12.43
CA LEU A 283 -6.00 13.06 13.61
C LEU A 283 -5.66 11.58 13.50
N SER A 284 -6.39 10.84 12.66
CA SER A 284 -6.30 9.37 12.61
C SER A 284 -5.75 8.81 11.30
N ARG A 285 -5.67 9.62 10.22
CA ARG A 285 -5.11 9.15 8.94
C ARG A 285 -3.68 8.64 9.11
N THR A 286 -3.40 7.51 8.53
CA THR A 286 -2.10 6.83 8.67
C THR A 286 -0.95 7.62 8.06
N ASP A 287 -1.18 8.36 6.97
CA ASP A 287 -0.19 9.23 6.33
C ASP A 287 0.17 10.45 7.21
N ILE A 288 -0.81 11.05 7.91
CA ILE A 288 -0.58 12.12 8.89
C ILE A 288 0.23 11.61 10.08
N LEU A 289 -0.15 10.45 10.62
CA LEU A 289 0.56 9.84 11.74
C LEU A 289 1.99 9.41 11.36
N SER A 290 2.19 8.90 10.13
CA SER A 290 3.51 8.58 9.59
C SER A 290 4.38 9.85 9.48
N ALA A 291 3.85 10.93 8.90
CA ALA A 291 4.55 12.20 8.79
C ALA A 291 4.90 12.81 10.16
N LEU A 292 4.02 12.67 11.16
CA LEU A 292 4.28 13.12 12.54
C LEU A 292 5.42 12.31 13.17
N SER A 293 5.44 10.99 12.95
CA SER A 293 6.53 10.12 13.41
C SER A 293 7.85 10.45 12.71
N ALA A 294 7.82 10.72 11.40
CA ALA A 294 8.98 11.17 10.65
C ALA A 294 9.50 12.54 11.15
N TYR A 295 8.62 13.46 11.50
CA TYR A 295 8.99 14.72 12.12
C TYR A 295 9.66 14.51 13.48
N ALA A 296 9.13 13.64 14.34
CA ALA A 296 9.75 13.28 15.62
C ALA A 296 11.17 12.70 15.43
N ALA A 297 11.39 11.91 14.37
CA ALA A 297 12.72 11.43 14.02
C ALA A 297 13.71 12.57 13.69
N THR A 298 13.24 13.67 13.05
CA THR A 298 14.09 14.84 12.77
C THR A 298 14.44 15.63 14.03
N GLN A 299 13.54 15.65 15.02
CA GLN A 299 13.83 16.24 16.33
C GLN A 299 14.95 15.48 17.04
N GLU A 300 14.88 14.14 17.07
CA GLU A 300 15.93 13.31 17.65
C GLU A 300 17.25 13.42 16.88
N ALA A 301 17.19 13.61 15.56
CA ALA A 301 18.37 13.90 14.75
C ALA A 301 19.05 15.22 15.17
N LEU A 302 18.27 16.27 15.41
CA LEU A 302 18.80 17.55 15.90
C LEU A 302 19.40 17.40 17.30
N GLN A 303 18.72 16.70 18.20
CA GLN A 303 19.24 16.44 19.55
C GLN A 303 20.54 15.64 19.52
N LEU A 304 20.65 14.67 18.61
CA LEU A 304 21.91 13.94 18.38
C LEU A 304 23.05 14.88 17.95
N GLU A 305 22.79 15.80 17.01
CA GLU A 305 23.82 16.76 16.58
C GLU A 305 24.18 17.75 17.71
N ILE A 306 23.24 18.14 18.55
CA ILE A 306 23.52 18.92 19.76
C ILE A 306 24.37 18.11 20.75
N ALA A 307 24.03 16.83 20.96
CA ALA A 307 24.78 15.94 21.84
C ALA A 307 26.24 15.73 21.37
N LYS A 308 26.51 15.79 20.06
CA LYS A 308 27.86 15.70 19.49
C LYS A 308 28.79 16.89 19.84
N GLN A 309 28.26 17.96 20.42
CA GLN A 309 29.09 19.02 21.01
C GLN A 309 29.89 18.52 22.22
N TYR A 310 29.37 17.48 22.88
CA TYR A 310 30.06 16.85 24.00
C TYR A 310 30.97 15.74 23.47
N PRO A 311 32.28 15.74 23.88
CA PRO A 311 33.21 14.74 23.40
C PRO A 311 32.90 13.36 23.98
N ASP A 312 33.25 12.32 23.23
CA ASP A 312 33.32 10.96 23.73
C ASP A 312 34.61 10.76 24.51
N ILE A 313 34.57 9.85 25.45
CA ILE A 313 35.71 9.49 26.30
C ILE A 313 36.33 8.21 25.76
N HIS A 314 37.64 8.23 25.52
CA HIS A 314 38.40 7.07 25.10
C HIS A 314 39.24 6.57 26.28
N LEU A 315 39.01 5.34 26.72
CA LEU A 315 39.85 4.70 27.75
C LEU A 315 40.87 3.80 27.08
N GLY A 316 42.13 4.09 27.31
CA GLY A 316 43.26 3.40 26.69
C GLY A 316 44.13 2.66 27.73
N PRO A 317 43.70 1.50 28.27
CA PRO A 317 44.60 0.65 29.01
C PRO A 317 45.66 0.06 28.07
N GLY A 318 46.90 0.10 28.51
CA GLY A 318 48.04 -0.40 27.74
C GLY A 318 49.06 -1.13 28.58
N TYR A 319 49.83 -1.96 27.92
CA TYR A 319 50.98 -2.65 28.47
C TYR A 319 52.15 -2.53 27.52
N GLU A 320 53.33 -2.22 28.07
CA GLU A 320 54.58 -2.13 27.36
C GLU A 320 55.67 -2.83 28.17
N TYR A 321 56.48 -3.62 27.50
CA TYR A 321 57.68 -4.18 28.10
C TYR A 321 58.89 -3.43 27.55
N ASP A 322 59.58 -2.73 28.42
CA ASP A 322 60.73 -1.90 28.04
C ASP A 322 61.96 -2.25 28.92
N GLN A 323 62.95 -2.81 28.28
CA GLN A 323 64.27 -3.09 28.87
C GLN A 323 64.28 -3.90 30.20
N GLY A 324 63.30 -4.77 30.39
CA GLY A 324 63.14 -5.58 31.61
C GLY A 324 62.01 -5.12 32.51
N ASP A 325 61.50 -3.93 32.31
CA ASP A 325 60.39 -3.36 33.08
C ASP A 325 59.04 -3.61 32.44
N ASN A 326 58.07 -4.01 33.27
CA ASN A 326 56.66 -4.13 32.87
C ASN A 326 55.93 -2.82 33.16
N LYS A 327 55.53 -2.09 32.13
CA LYS A 327 54.84 -0.80 32.24
C LYS A 327 53.36 -0.96 31.92
N TRP A 328 52.50 -0.62 32.89
CA TRP A 328 51.05 -0.56 32.69
C TRP A 328 50.66 0.91 32.59
N THR A 329 49.88 1.24 31.58
CA THR A 329 49.39 2.59 31.34
C THR A 329 47.86 2.60 31.28
N LEU A 330 47.27 3.67 31.75
CA LEU A 330 45.86 3.96 31.54
C LEU A 330 45.73 5.36 30.95
N GLY A 331 45.53 5.43 29.66
CA GLY A 331 45.31 6.68 28.95
C GLY A 331 43.80 7.07 28.99
N VAL A 332 43.55 8.37 29.11
CA VAL A 332 42.19 8.93 28.88
C VAL A 332 42.31 9.93 27.75
N GLY A 333 41.67 9.63 26.64
CA GLY A 333 41.57 10.48 25.44
C GLY A 333 40.24 11.20 25.39
N VAL A 334 40.27 12.50 25.06
CA VAL A 334 39.06 13.30 24.84
C VAL A 334 39.31 14.22 23.65
N THR A 335 38.46 14.12 22.63
CA THR A 335 38.51 15.03 21.47
C THR A 335 37.81 16.34 21.81
N LEU A 336 38.54 17.44 21.94
CA LEU A 336 37.98 18.73 22.33
C LEU A 336 37.38 19.46 21.10
N PRO A 337 36.06 19.70 21.04
CA PRO A 337 35.42 20.38 19.91
C PRO A 337 35.56 21.91 19.98
N ILE A 338 36.81 22.40 20.08
CA ILE A 338 37.10 23.82 20.33
C ILE A 338 36.90 24.70 19.08
N PHE A 339 37.08 24.16 17.90
CA PHE A 339 37.01 24.93 16.64
C PHE A 339 35.59 25.00 16.07
N SER A 340 34.93 23.88 15.86
CA SER A 340 33.63 23.82 15.16
C SER A 340 32.42 23.78 16.10
N ARG A 341 32.56 23.17 17.27
CA ARG A 341 31.46 22.92 18.24
C ARG A 341 30.23 22.34 17.57
N ASN A 342 30.41 21.58 16.53
CA ASN A 342 29.35 20.96 15.70
C ASN A 342 28.29 21.95 15.15
N ARG A 343 28.61 23.24 14.99
CA ARG A 343 27.64 24.29 14.62
C ARG A 343 27.03 24.05 13.23
N GLY A 344 27.82 23.60 12.25
CA GLY A 344 27.33 23.32 10.89
C GLY A 344 26.28 22.21 10.88
N PRO A 345 26.58 21.00 11.36
CA PRO A 345 25.60 19.91 11.43
C PRO A 345 24.35 20.23 12.27
N ILE A 346 24.48 21.03 13.34
CA ILE A 346 23.32 21.50 14.13
C ILE A 346 22.43 22.42 13.29
N ALA A 347 23.02 23.36 12.56
CA ALA A 347 22.25 24.28 11.70
C ALA A 347 21.55 23.49 10.57
N GLU A 348 22.22 22.52 9.97
CA GLU A 348 21.65 21.63 8.96
C GLU A 348 20.49 20.79 9.53
N ALA A 349 20.67 20.16 10.69
CA ALA A 349 19.62 19.38 11.34
C ALA A 349 18.42 20.25 11.75
N ALA A 350 18.65 21.50 12.19
CA ALA A 350 17.59 22.46 12.49
C ALA A 350 16.80 22.83 11.22
N ALA A 351 17.50 23.02 10.09
CA ALA A 351 16.86 23.31 8.80
C ALA A 351 16.04 22.10 8.32
N ARG A 352 16.55 20.87 8.41
CA ARG A 352 15.82 19.64 8.09
C ARG A 352 14.57 19.45 8.95
N ARG A 353 14.62 19.81 10.22
CA ARG A 353 13.43 19.81 11.09
C ARG A 353 12.40 20.82 10.62
N ALA A 354 12.84 22.03 10.23
CA ALA A 354 11.94 23.06 9.69
C ALA A 354 11.31 22.62 8.36
N GLU A 355 12.05 21.97 7.48
CA GLU A 355 11.56 21.37 6.24
C GLU A 355 10.50 20.30 6.53
N ALA A 356 10.75 19.39 7.48
CA ALA A 356 9.78 18.36 7.86
C ALA A 356 8.50 18.96 8.45
N ALA A 357 8.59 20.07 9.23
CA ALA A 357 7.42 20.79 9.73
C ALA A 357 6.62 21.43 8.59
N ALA A 358 7.30 22.07 7.64
CA ALA A 358 6.63 22.65 6.47
C ALA A 358 5.95 21.57 5.61
N SER A 359 6.61 20.42 5.42
CA SER A 359 6.04 19.28 4.71
C SER A 359 4.81 18.70 5.40
N PHE A 360 4.82 18.63 6.74
CA PHE A 360 3.67 18.22 7.53
C PHE A 360 2.47 19.19 7.36
N HIS A 361 2.70 20.49 7.42
CA HIS A 361 1.65 21.49 7.18
C HIS A 361 1.09 21.42 5.75
N ALA A 362 1.96 21.21 4.76
CA ALA A 362 1.53 21.02 3.38
C ALA A 362 0.68 19.75 3.21
N LEU A 363 1.02 18.66 3.91
CA LEU A 363 0.22 17.43 3.93
C LEU A 363 -1.16 17.69 4.54
N GLN A 364 -1.23 18.38 5.69
CA GLN A 364 -2.51 18.71 6.32
C GLN A 364 -3.41 19.55 5.40
N ALA A 365 -2.84 20.58 4.72
CA ALA A 365 -3.58 21.40 3.77
C ALA A 365 -4.10 20.58 2.59
N ARG A 366 -3.30 19.65 2.07
CA ARG A 366 -3.70 18.72 1.00
C ARG A 366 -4.83 17.82 1.46
N VAL A 367 -4.74 17.20 2.63
CA VAL A 367 -5.78 16.32 3.18
C VAL A 367 -7.10 17.06 3.34
N LEU A 368 -7.09 18.31 3.84
CA LEU A 368 -8.29 19.14 3.91
C LEU A 368 -8.91 19.34 2.52
N SER A 369 -8.09 19.68 1.53
CA SER A 369 -8.56 19.87 0.16
C SER A 369 -9.11 18.57 -0.46
N GLU A 370 -8.44 17.43 -0.22
CA GLU A 370 -8.90 16.10 -0.67
C GLU A 370 -10.27 15.76 -0.09
N ILE A 371 -10.49 16.00 1.20
CA ILE A 371 -11.77 15.76 1.86
C ILE A 371 -12.86 16.67 1.28
N ASP A 372 -12.58 17.98 1.13
CA ASP A 372 -13.54 18.92 0.60
C ASP A 372 -13.91 18.62 -0.87
N GLN A 373 -12.94 18.22 -1.69
CA GLN A 373 -13.17 17.77 -3.07
C GLN A 373 -14.01 16.49 -3.13
N ALA A 374 -13.68 15.50 -2.28
CA ALA A 374 -14.41 14.24 -2.23
C ALA A 374 -15.87 14.46 -1.75
N LEU A 375 -16.10 15.32 -0.77
CA LEU A 375 -17.44 15.69 -0.32
C LEU A 375 -18.26 16.40 -1.41
N ALA A 376 -17.66 17.34 -2.13
CA ALA A 376 -18.32 18.01 -3.25
C ALA A 376 -18.64 17.04 -4.38
N GLY A 377 -17.68 16.17 -4.73
CA GLY A 377 -17.89 15.12 -5.74
C GLY A 377 -18.97 14.13 -5.35
N TYR A 378 -19.02 13.71 -4.09
CA TYR A 378 -20.06 12.82 -3.57
C TYR A 378 -21.46 13.45 -3.67
N ARG A 379 -21.63 14.71 -3.23
CA ARG A 379 -22.92 15.40 -3.29
C ARG A 379 -23.40 15.55 -4.75
N GLY A 380 -22.53 16.02 -5.64
CA GLY A 380 -22.89 16.17 -7.06
C GLY A 380 -23.20 14.86 -7.73
N ALA A 381 -22.48 13.77 -7.41
CA ALA A 381 -22.78 12.45 -7.95
C ALA A 381 -24.12 11.90 -7.44
N ARG A 382 -24.50 12.16 -6.19
CA ARG A 382 -25.80 11.78 -5.63
C ARG A 382 -26.96 12.57 -6.24
N GLU A 383 -26.78 13.84 -6.49
CA GLU A 383 -27.77 14.66 -7.21
C GLU A 383 -27.99 14.13 -8.63
N LEU A 384 -26.89 13.87 -9.37
CA LEU A 384 -26.96 13.29 -10.72
C LEU A 384 -27.65 11.91 -10.74
N GLU A 385 -27.38 11.06 -9.76
CA GLU A 385 -28.02 9.75 -9.61
C GLU A 385 -29.55 9.92 -9.40
N SER A 386 -29.96 10.84 -8.50
CA SER A 386 -31.37 11.12 -8.23
C SER A 386 -32.11 11.62 -9.48
N ASP A 387 -31.50 12.56 -10.22
CA ASP A 387 -32.07 13.11 -11.46
C ASP A 387 -32.19 12.03 -12.54
N ALA A 388 -31.18 11.18 -12.68
CA ALA A 388 -31.19 10.07 -13.63
C ALA A 388 -32.25 9.00 -13.27
N GLU A 389 -32.49 8.74 -12.00
CA GLU A 389 -33.53 7.84 -11.51
C GLU A 389 -34.93 8.40 -11.78
N GLU A 390 -35.15 9.70 -11.56
CA GLU A 390 -36.43 10.37 -11.86
C GLU A 390 -36.72 10.34 -13.37
N LEU A 391 -35.73 10.67 -14.21
CA LEU A 391 -35.87 10.59 -15.67
C LEU A 391 -36.24 9.18 -16.11
N LEU A 392 -35.54 8.15 -15.61
CA LEU A 392 -35.83 6.77 -15.97
C LEU A 392 -37.22 6.33 -15.51
N ALA A 393 -37.66 6.75 -14.32
CA ALA A 393 -38.98 6.46 -13.80
C ALA A 393 -40.11 7.07 -14.71
N ASN A 394 -39.90 8.27 -15.22
CA ASN A 394 -40.81 8.94 -16.13
C ASN A 394 -40.85 8.22 -17.48
N LEU A 395 -39.71 7.84 -18.06
CA LEU A 395 -39.64 7.10 -19.31
C LEU A 395 -40.23 5.68 -19.22
N ARG A 396 -40.14 5.01 -18.08
CA ARG A 396 -40.83 3.73 -17.84
C ARG A 396 -42.35 3.88 -17.87
N LYS A 397 -42.89 4.98 -17.33
CA LYS A 397 -44.32 5.28 -17.42
C LYS A 397 -44.75 5.54 -18.87
N GLU A 398 -43.93 6.28 -19.63
CA GLU A 398 -44.14 6.53 -21.05
C GLU A 398 -44.11 5.22 -21.85
N GLU A 399 -43.16 4.33 -21.64
CA GLU A 399 -43.08 3.02 -22.27
C GLU A 399 -44.32 2.17 -21.98
N THR A 400 -44.77 2.15 -20.71
CA THR A 400 -46.00 1.43 -20.31
C THR A 400 -47.23 1.99 -21.04
N THR A 401 -47.31 3.31 -21.17
CA THR A 401 -48.39 3.98 -21.89
C THR A 401 -48.34 3.67 -23.40
N ALA A 402 -47.15 3.78 -24.00
CA ALA A 402 -46.94 3.47 -25.42
C ALA A 402 -47.26 2.00 -25.73
N GLN A 403 -46.90 1.07 -24.84
CA GLN A 403 -47.26 -0.34 -24.97
C GLN A 403 -48.81 -0.53 -25.01
N ALA A 404 -49.53 0.11 -24.06
CA ALA A 404 -51.01 0.03 -24.04
C ALA A 404 -51.65 0.64 -25.27
N ILE A 405 -51.18 1.78 -25.77
CA ILE A 405 -51.68 2.44 -27.00
C ILE A 405 -51.35 1.58 -28.22
N PHE A 406 -50.18 0.93 -28.25
CA PHE A 406 -49.84 -0.03 -29.32
C PHE A 406 -50.80 -1.22 -29.35
N GLU A 407 -51.18 -1.78 -28.20
CA GLU A 407 -52.14 -2.89 -28.09
C GLU A 407 -53.54 -2.51 -28.58
N LEU A 408 -53.91 -1.22 -28.47
CA LEU A 408 -55.12 -0.66 -29.04
C LEU A 408 -55.00 -0.39 -30.56
N GLY A 409 -53.81 -0.51 -31.15
CA GLY A 409 -53.53 -0.27 -32.56
C GLY A 409 -53.45 1.20 -32.97
N GLU A 410 -53.28 2.12 -31.99
CA GLU A 410 -53.25 3.57 -32.24
C GLU A 410 -51.84 4.09 -32.59
N ILE A 411 -50.76 3.36 -32.23
CA ILE A 411 -49.41 3.66 -32.68
C ILE A 411 -48.77 2.46 -33.39
N SER A 412 -47.76 2.74 -34.19
CA SER A 412 -47.03 1.71 -34.91
C SER A 412 -46.05 0.97 -34.01
N ARG A 413 -45.63 -0.22 -34.42
CA ARG A 413 -44.57 -0.95 -33.72
C ARG A 413 -43.23 -0.21 -33.78
N SER A 414 -42.98 0.57 -34.84
CA SER A 414 -41.77 1.41 -34.95
C SER A 414 -41.76 2.51 -33.90
N ASP A 415 -42.93 3.10 -33.59
CA ASP A 415 -43.04 4.14 -32.53
C ASP A 415 -42.75 3.54 -31.15
N LEU A 416 -43.31 2.36 -30.87
CA LEU A 416 -42.99 1.64 -29.60
C LEU A 416 -41.51 1.30 -29.49
N VAL A 417 -40.87 0.85 -30.58
CA VAL A 417 -39.41 0.58 -30.57
C VAL A 417 -38.63 1.87 -30.34
N ALA A 418 -39.03 3.02 -30.87
CA ALA A 418 -38.39 4.30 -30.62
C ALA A 418 -38.42 4.68 -29.13
N VAL A 419 -39.56 4.50 -28.45
CA VAL A 419 -39.68 4.74 -26.99
C VAL A 419 -38.78 3.80 -26.21
N ARG A 420 -38.71 2.51 -26.59
CA ARG A 420 -37.81 1.53 -25.93
C ARG A 420 -36.35 1.85 -26.13
N LEU A 421 -35.93 2.35 -27.28
CA LEU A 421 -34.55 2.80 -27.52
C LEU A 421 -34.20 4.02 -26.67
N GLN A 422 -35.17 4.94 -26.50
CA GLN A 422 -34.96 6.08 -25.57
C GLN A 422 -34.82 5.62 -24.11
N LEU A 423 -35.64 4.64 -23.69
CA LEU A 423 -35.54 4.01 -22.37
C LEU A 423 -34.19 3.32 -22.18
N SER A 424 -33.68 2.59 -23.17
CA SER A 424 -32.35 1.94 -23.15
C SER A 424 -31.22 2.96 -22.98
N THR A 425 -31.27 4.06 -23.76
CA THR A 425 -30.27 5.15 -23.64
C THR A 425 -30.28 5.77 -22.24
N SER A 426 -31.46 6.01 -21.66
CA SER A 426 -31.59 6.58 -20.32
C SER A 426 -31.21 5.59 -19.23
N SER A 427 -31.40 4.27 -19.47
CA SER A 427 -30.93 3.22 -18.56
C SER A 427 -29.38 3.20 -18.47
N LEU A 428 -28.72 3.40 -19.60
CA LEU A 428 -27.25 3.56 -19.62
C LEU A 428 -26.79 4.83 -18.89
N ALA A 429 -27.48 5.95 -19.12
CA ALA A 429 -27.16 7.21 -18.42
C ALA A 429 -27.34 7.07 -16.89
N ARG A 430 -28.43 6.38 -16.45
CA ARG A 430 -28.62 6.06 -15.03
C ARG A 430 -27.50 5.15 -14.50
N LEU A 431 -27.10 4.13 -15.24
CA LEU A 431 -26.00 3.24 -14.84
C LEU A 431 -24.71 4.01 -14.63
N ASP A 432 -24.39 4.94 -15.55
CA ASP A 432 -23.20 5.79 -15.41
C ASP A 432 -23.30 6.70 -14.17
N ALA A 433 -24.47 7.27 -13.87
CA ALA A 433 -24.68 8.10 -12.68
C ALA A 433 -24.51 7.28 -11.39
N VAL A 434 -25.10 6.07 -11.32
CA VAL A 434 -24.94 5.16 -10.18
C VAL A 434 -23.46 4.74 -10.00
N ALA A 435 -22.76 4.43 -11.09
CA ALA A 435 -21.35 4.08 -11.04
C ALA A 435 -20.50 5.25 -10.51
N GLN A 436 -20.79 6.48 -10.96
CA GLN A 436 -20.12 7.68 -10.44
C GLN A 436 -20.42 7.91 -8.95
N ALA A 437 -21.66 7.70 -8.50
CA ALA A 437 -22.00 7.82 -7.08
C ALA A 437 -21.27 6.79 -6.22
N ARG A 438 -21.19 5.52 -6.67
CA ARG A 438 -20.41 4.47 -5.99
C ARG A 438 -18.92 4.78 -5.96
N GLN A 439 -18.34 5.31 -7.05
CA GLN A 439 -16.94 5.73 -7.09
C GLN A 439 -16.70 6.94 -6.16
N ALA A 440 -17.64 7.89 -6.10
CA ALA A 440 -17.54 9.07 -5.23
C ALA A 440 -17.57 8.68 -3.73
N VAL A 441 -18.37 7.67 -3.34
CA VAL A 441 -18.30 7.10 -1.98
C VAL A 441 -16.92 6.52 -1.71
N GLY A 442 -16.31 5.79 -2.65
CA GLY A 442 -14.94 5.28 -2.51
C GLY A 442 -13.91 6.39 -2.36
N ALA A 443 -13.99 7.42 -3.18
CA ALA A 443 -13.11 8.59 -3.08
C ALA A 443 -13.24 9.31 -1.73
N LEU A 444 -14.45 9.36 -1.17
CA LEU A 444 -14.70 9.94 0.15
C LEU A 444 -14.10 9.07 1.26
N GLU A 445 -14.27 7.75 1.21
CA GLU A 445 -13.60 6.82 2.14
C GLU A 445 -12.07 6.97 2.07
N ASP A 446 -11.52 7.13 0.86
CA ASP A 446 -10.07 7.31 0.65
C ASP A 446 -9.56 8.64 1.23
N ALA A 447 -10.31 9.73 1.03
CA ALA A 447 -9.98 11.01 1.60
C ALA A 447 -10.05 11.02 3.14
N LEU A 448 -10.94 10.22 3.72
CA LEU A 448 -11.08 10.05 5.16
C LEU A 448 -10.13 8.97 5.73
N GLN A 449 -9.62 8.08 4.89
CA GLN A 449 -8.94 6.83 5.28
C GLN A 449 -9.73 6.05 6.36
N SER A 450 -11.04 6.07 6.22
CA SER A 450 -11.97 5.38 7.13
C SER A 450 -13.15 4.84 6.34
N PRO A 451 -13.60 3.60 6.59
CA PRO A 451 -14.82 3.09 6.00
C PRO A 451 -16.01 3.87 6.54
N LEU A 452 -16.97 4.19 5.68
CA LEU A 452 -18.18 4.89 6.11
C LEU A 452 -19.17 3.93 6.78
N PRO A 453 -20.03 4.40 7.73
CA PRO A 453 -20.83 3.54 8.61
C PRO A 453 -21.73 2.51 7.93
N ALA A 454 -22.17 2.76 6.71
CA ALA A 454 -22.93 1.79 5.93
C ALA A 454 -22.05 0.76 5.21
N SER A 455 -20.74 1.00 5.12
CA SER A 455 -19.70 0.05 4.65
C SER A 455 -18.86 -0.51 5.82
N SER A 456 -19.15 -0.09 7.05
CA SER A 456 -18.35 -0.37 8.25
C SER A 456 -18.40 -1.81 8.75
N ASP A 457 -19.37 -2.61 8.31
CA ASP A 457 -19.43 -4.03 8.67
C ASP A 457 -18.25 -4.85 8.12
N ALA A 458 -17.46 -4.23 7.21
CA ALA A 458 -16.33 -4.88 6.57
C ALA A 458 -14.95 -4.48 7.12
N TRP A 459 -14.83 -3.41 7.94
CA TRP A 459 -13.53 -2.90 8.37
C TRP A 459 -13.51 -2.50 9.84
N GLN A 460 -13.20 -3.43 10.71
CA GLN A 460 -12.84 -3.13 12.10
C GLN A 460 -11.37 -3.46 12.37
N SER A 461 -10.47 -2.58 11.98
CA SER A 461 -9.02 -2.60 12.18
C SER A 461 -8.20 -3.26 11.07
N PRO A 462 -7.01 -2.69 10.72
CA PRO A 462 -6.08 -3.35 9.83
C PRO A 462 -5.70 -4.71 10.41
N PRO A 463 -5.50 -5.75 9.57
CA PRO A 463 -5.18 -7.09 10.04
C PRO A 463 -3.99 -7.00 10.98
N ARG A 464 -4.10 -7.60 12.18
CA ARG A 464 -2.99 -7.78 13.11
C ARG A 464 -1.83 -8.30 12.28
N ALA A 465 -0.73 -7.54 12.24
CA ALA A 465 0.44 -7.81 11.41
C ALA A 465 0.68 -9.32 11.35
N ALA A 466 0.42 -9.91 10.18
CA ALA A 466 0.69 -11.31 9.97
C ALA A 466 2.17 -11.48 10.34
N ARG A 467 2.41 -12.29 11.38
CA ARG A 467 3.77 -12.67 11.80
C ARG A 467 4.50 -13.01 10.52
N ALA A 468 5.63 -12.33 10.27
CA ALA A 468 6.51 -12.63 9.17
C ALA A 468 6.57 -14.15 9.05
N ARG A 469 6.25 -14.69 7.88
CA ARG A 469 6.55 -16.08 7.57
C ARG A 469 8.05 -16.20 7.80
N THR A 470 8.45 -16.71 8.94
CA THR A 470 9.80 -17.16 9.16
C THR A 470 9.98 -18.31 8.17
N SER A 471 10.57 -17.97 7.02
CA SER A 471 11.18 -18.96 6.16
C SER A 471 12.10 -19.80 7.04
N GLY A 472 11.79 -21.10 7.13
CA GLY A 472 12.32 -22.09 8.05
C GLY A 472 13.74 -21.85 8.50
N GLU A 473 13.96 -21.82 9.79
CA GLU A 473 15.24 -22.13 10.37
C GLU A 473 15.64 -23.56 9.93
N PRO A 474 16.77 -23.74 9.27
CA PRO A 474 17.45 -25.02 9.31
C PRO A 474 18.22 -25.10 10.63
N ARG A 475 18.01 -26.17 11.35
CA ARG A 475 18.81 -26.60 12.50
C ARG A 475 20.31 -26.70 12.17
#